data_eb5fa166abe4bed84ae5b7da608066da
#
_entry.id   eb5fa166abe4bed84ae5b7da608066da
#
_cell.length_a   1.000
_cell.length_b   1.000
_cell.length_c   1.000
_cell.angle_alpha   90.00
_cell.angle_beta   90.00
_cell.angle_gamma   90.00
#
_symmetry.space_group_name_H-M   'P 1'
#
loop_
_entity.id
_entity.type
_entity.pdbx_description
1 polymer ?
#
loop_
_entity_poly.entity_id
_entity_poly.type
_entity_poly.pdbx_seq_one_letter_code
_entity_poly.pdbx_strand_id
1 'polypeptide(L)'
;MSKIELSLVIIVAVYFALNFFVHLYELLHNFKVIKLKVRDDGVNPVNRIVVGDWIDLESNTKVTYKAGDTVVIDFGVAMELPKGYEAHILPRSSTFQNTGLLLTNSMGIIDNSFCGDNDFWGAKFYATKAGSIEKGQRLCQFRITKNQPELHFKEVITLGNADRGGYGSTGK
;
A
#
# COMPACT_ATOMS: atom_id res chain seq x y z
N MET A 1 -54.86 19.53 1.21
CA MET A 1 -53.96 18.52 0.62
C MET A 1 -54.76 17.25 0.39
N SER A 2 -54.84 16.79 -0.82
CA SER A 2 -55.52 15.56 -1.15
C SER A 2 -54.74 14.35 -0.60
N LYS A 3 -55.41 13.20 -0.45
CA LYS A 3 -54.73 11.97 -0.02
C LYS A 3 -53.58 11.59 -0.97
N ILE A 4 -53.68 11.89 -2.26
CA ILE A 4 -52.69 11.64 -3.28
C ILE A 4 -51.46 12.55 -3.08
N GLU A 5 -51.65 13.83 -2.82
CA GLU A 5 -50.59 14.78 -2.55
C GLU A 5 -49.79 14.41 -1.28
N LEU A 6 -50.51 14.00 -0.22
CA LEU A 6 -49.86 13.53 1.02
C LEU A 6 -49.04 12.26 0.78
N SER A 7 -49.55 11.29 0.01
CA SER A 7 -48.80 10.08 -0.33
C SER A 7 -47.55 10.38 -1.15
N LEU A 8 -47.63 11.32 -2.09
CA LEU A 8 -46.48 11.71 -2.90
C LEU A 8 -45.40 12.38 -2.05
N VAL A 9 -45.78 13.26 -1.13
CA VAL A 9 -44.84 13.92 -0.22
C VAL A 9 -44.15 12.90 0.67
N ILE A 10 -44.87 11.90 1.18
CA ILE A 10 -44.30 10.83 2.00
C ILE A 10 -43.27 9.99 1.19
N ILE A 11 -43.64 9.59 -0.05
CA ILE A 11 -42.74 8.82 -0.92
C ILE A 11 -41.47 9.59 -1.19
N VAL A 12 -41.53 10.88 -1.51
CA VAL A 12 -40.40 11.73 -1.76
C VAL A 12 -39.52 11.86 -0.49
N ALA A 13 -40.12 12.08 0.67
CA ALA A 13 -39.40 12.18 1.93
C ALA A 13 -38.67 10.86 2.28
N VAL A 14 -39.32 9.71 2.08
CA VAL A 14 -38.70 8.40 2.30
C VAL A 14 -37.55 8.16 1.31
N TYR A 15 -37.69 8.56 0.06
CA TYR A 15 -36.65 8.46 -0.94
C TYR A 15 -35.42 9.28 -0.54
N PHE A 16 -35.60 10.53 -0.12
CA PHE A 16 -34.47 11.38 0.34
C PHE A 16 -33.82 10.83 1.61
N ALA A 17 -34.61 10.33 2.55
CA ALA A 17 -34.08 9.71 3.77
C ALA A 17 -33.21 8.47 3.46
N LEU A 18 -33.70 7.58 2.58
CA LEU A 18 -32.96 6.41 2.15
C LEU A 18 -31.63 6.79 1.46
N ASN A 19 -31.65 7.75 0.53
CA ASN A 19 -30.43 8.22 -0.12
C ASN A 19 -29.46 8.86 0.86
N PHE A 20 -29.96 9.64 1.83
CA PHE A 20 -29.11 10.20 2.89
C PHE A 20 -28.43 9.10 3.72
N PHE A 21 -29.18 8.09 4.15
CA PHE A 21 -28.61 6.97 4.92
C PHE A 21 -27.63 6.13 4.09
N VAL A 22 -27.89 5.90 2.80
CA VAL A 22 -26.94 5.22 1.91
C VAL A 22 -25.66 6.04 1.79
N HIS A 23 -25.76 7.34 1.54
CA HIS A 23 -24.59 8.20 1.41
C HIS A 23 -23.80 8.32 2.73
N LEU A 24 -24.52 8.42 3.85
CA LEU A 24 -23.89 8.40 5.19
C LEU A 24 -23.19 7.06 5.45
N TYR A 25 -23.82 5.95 5.10
CA TYR A 25 -23.23 4.62 5.19
C TYR A 25 -21.95 4.52 4.34
N GLU A 26 -21.96 4.97 3.09
CA GLU A 26 -20.79 5.01 2.21
C GLU A 26 -19.69 5.89 2.80
N LEU A 27 -20.03 7.06 3.33
CA LEU A 27 -19.08 7.96 3.97
C LEU A 27 -18.42 7.31 5.19
N LEU A 28 -19.18 6.67 6.05
CA LEU A 28 -18.69 6.00 7.26
C LEU A 28 -17.87 4.75 6.97
N HIS A 29 -18.16 4.03 5.87
CA HIS A 29 -17.44 2.80 5.49
C HIS A 29 -16.24 3.04 4.57
N ASN A 30 -16.06 4.26 4.05
CA ASN A 30 -14.87 4.63 3.29
C ASN A 30 -13.65 4.90 4.16
N PHE A 31 -13.83 5.14 5.47
CA PHE A 31 -12.71 5.24 6.39
C PHE A 31 -12.20 3.84 6.75
N LYS A 32 -10.95 3.57 6.38
CA LYS A 32 -10.25 2.36 6.79
C LYS A 32 -9.30 2.70 7.93
N VAL A 33 -9.51 2.08 9.08
CA VAL A 33 -8.62 2.20 10.23
C VAL A 33 -7.50 1.19 10.08
N ILE A 34 -6.26 1.66 10.19
CA ILE A 34 -5.07 0.84 10.21
C ILE A 34 -4.50 0.91 11.61
N LYS A 35 -4.38 -0.24 12.26
CA LYS A 35 -3.67 -0.28 13.53
C LYS A 35 -2.18 -0.25 13.25
N LEU A 36 -1.48 0.66 13.87
CA LEU A 36 -0.05 0.88 13.72
C LEU A 36 0.63 0.65 15.06
N LYS A 37 1.61 -0.23 15.08
CA LYS A 37 2.56 -0.41 16.17
C LYS A 37 3.91 0.17 15.75
N VAL A 38 4.49 0.97 16.61
CA VAL A 38 5.83 1.55 16.44
C VAL A 38 6.75 0.93 17.47
N ARG A 39 8.02 0.70 17.15
CA ARG A 39 9.02 0.24 18.12
C ARG A 39 9.21 1.28 19.22
N ASP A 40 9.57 0.81 20.41
CA ASP A 40 9.67 1.63 21.64
C ASP A 40 10.81 2.68 21.58
N ASP A 41 11.72 2.58 20.65
CA ASP A 41 12.87 3.47 20.52
C ASP A 41 12.61 4.75 19.67
N GLY A 42 11.35 5.03 19.36
CA GLY A 42 10.85 6.39 19.24
C GLY A 42 11.03 7.15 17.94
N VAL A 43 11.24 6.52 16.80
CA VAL A 43 11.04 7.20 15.51
C VAL A 43 9.58 7.06 15.12
N ASN A 44 8.87 8.18 14.89
CA ASN A 44 7.56 8.11 14.25
C ASN A 44 7.79 7.92 12.74
N PRO A 45 7.70 6.68 12.24
CA PRO A 45 8.18 6.34 10.91
C PRO A 45 7.17 6.57 9.81
N VAL A 46 5.96 7.01 10.16
CA VAL A 46 4.89 7.23 9.18
C VAL A 46 4.56 8.71 9.15
N ASN A 47 5.33 9.47 8.39
CA ASN A 47 5.04 10.87 8.10
C ASN A 47 4.24 10.95 6.81
N ARG A 48 2.99 11.38 6.92
CA ARG A 48 2.20 11.70 5.74
C ARG A 48 2.77 12.95 5.10
N ILE A 49 3.19 12.84 3.85
CA ILE A 49 3.58 14.00 3.06
C ILE A 49 2.32 14.80 2.75
N VAL A 50 2.37 16.10 2.98
CA VAL A 50 1.23 17.02 2.74
C VAL A 50 0.89 17.11 1.24
N VAL A 51 1.87 16.82 0.37
CA VAL A 51 1.71 16.82 -1.08
C VAL A 51 2.00 15.43 -1.62
N GLY A 52 0.98 14.76 -2.15
CA GLY A 52 1.07 13.40 -2.69
C GLY A 52 0.35 12.37 -1.83
N ASP A 53 0.29 11.12 -2.32
CA ASP A 53 -0.47 10.03 -1.70
C ASP A 53 0.41 8.95 -1.06
N TRP A 54 1.73 9.03 -1.23
CA TRP A 54 2.68 8.07 -0.72
C TRP A 54 3.15 8.45 0.68
N ILE A 55 3.28 7.46 1.56
CA ILE A 55 3.72 7.63 2.94
C ILE A 55 5.17 7.18 3.03
N ASP A 56 6.06 8.05 3.54
CA ASP A 56 7.47 7.73 3.69
C ASP A 56 7.72 6.71 4.81
N LEU A 57 8.72 5.85 4.59
CA LEU A 57 9.28 4.93 5.58
C LEU A 57 10.71 5.32 5.86
N GLU A 58 11.03 5.47 7.14
CA GLU A 58 12.32 5.89 7.67
C GLU A 58 13.07 4.70 8.27
N SER A 59 14.39 4.68 8.17
CA SER A 59 15.20 3.68 8.85
C SER A 59 15.07 3.81 10.36
N ASN A 60 14.76 2.73 11.04
CA ASN A 60 14.68 2.70 12.51
C ASN A 60 16.06 2.64 13.17
N THR A 61 17.11 2.28 12.43
CA THR A 61 18.47 2.13 12.94
C THR A 61 19.48 2.75 11.99
N LYS A 62 20.68 3.02 12.53
CA LYS A 62 21.85 3.32 11.69
C LYS A 62 22.38 2.03 11.07
N VAL A 63 22.63 2.04 9.75
CA VAL A 63 23.18 0.89 9.00
C VAL A 63 24.36 1.36 8.17
N THR A 64 25.48 0.65 8.26
CA THR A 64 26.68 0.88 7.42
C THR A 64 26.88 -0.33 6.52
N TYR A 65 27.26 -0.10 5.27
CA TYR A 65 27.42 -1.15 4.26
C TYR A 65 28.56 -0.86 3.30
N LYS A 66 29.05 -1.91 2.64
CA LYS A 66 30.06 -1.86 1.58
C LYS A 66 29.42 -2.17 0.23
N ALA A 67 30.09 -1.85 -0.86
CA ALA A 67 29.69 -2.30 -2.18
C ALA A 67 29.62 -3.83 -2.23
N GLY A 68 28.56 -4.38 -2.80
CA GLY A 68 28.29 -5.81 -2.87
C GLY A 68 27.51 -6.39 -1.70
N ASP A 69 27.32 -5.64 -0.61
CA ASP A 69 26.54 -6.11 0.53
C ASP A 69 25.05 -6.20 0.20
N THR A 70 24.39 -7.16 0.84
CA THR A 70 22.94 -7.19 0.96
C THR A 70 22.57 -6.73 2.37
N VAL A 71 21.78 -5.67 2.47
CA VAL A 71 21.38 -5.07 3.75
C VAL A 71 19.87 -5.09 3.92
N VAL A 72 19.42 -5.32 5.15
CA VAL A 72 18.01 -5.20 5.52
C VAL A 72 17.84 -3.92 6.32
N ILE A 73 16.94 -3.08 5.88
CA ILE A 73 16.55 -1.86 6.59
C ILE A 73 15.23 -2.14 7.29
N ASP A 74 15.24 -2.04 8.61
CA ASP A 74 14.05 -2.10 9.46
C ASP A 74 13.41 -0.70 9.52
N PHE A 75 12.11 -0.61 9.30
CA PHE A 75 11.37 0.66 9.37
C PHE A 75 10.72 0.88 10.75
N GLY A 76 10.81 -0.08 11.66
CA GLY A 76 10.30 0.05 13.02
C GLY A 76 8.78 0.14 13.14
N VAL A 77 8.03 -0.25 12.11
CA VAL A 77 6.56 -0.28 12.11
C VAL A 77 6.04 -1.66 11.81
N ALA A 78 4.96 -2.04 12.48
CA ALA A 78 4.09 -3.16 12.13
C ALA A 78 2.66 -2.64 12.00
N MET A 79 1.90 -3.15 11.04
CA MET A 79 0.56 -2.65 10.78
C MET A 79 -0.42 -3.81 10.54
N GLU A 80 -1.63 -3.65 11.09
CA GLU A 80 -2.77 -4.48 10.72
C GLU A 80 -3.54 -3.78 9.59
N LEU A 81 -3.38 -4.29 8.37
CA LEU A 81 -4.08 -3.78 7.20
C LEU A 81 -5.53 -4.28 7.18
N PRO A 82 -6.47 -3.48 6.67
CA PRO A 82 -7.85 -3.92 6.51
C PRO A 82 -7.94 -5.14 5.57
N LYS A 83 -8.87 -6.05 5.86
CA LYS A 83 -9.12 -7.19 4.96
C LYS A 83 -9.42 -6.71 3.53
N GLY A 84 -8.80 -7.36 2.55
CA GLY A 84 -8.92 -7.00 1.14
C GLY A 84 -7.98 -5.86 0.70
N TYR A 85 -6.97 -5.55 1.51
CA TYR A 85 -5.95 -4.55 1.20
C TYR A 85 -4.54 -5.12 1.42
N GLU A 86 -3.59 -4.56 0.70
CA GLU A 86 -2.16 -4.85 0.80
C GLU A 86 -1.36 -3.55 0.73
N ALA A 87 -0.14 -3.53 1.21
CA ALA A 87 0.75 -2.40 1.07
C ALA A 87 1.86 -2.68 0.06
N HIS A 88 2.14 -1.70 -0.79
CA HIS A 88 3.24 -1.73 -1.74
C HIS A 88 4.34 -0.80 -1.27
N ILE A 89 5.54 -1.33 -1.06
CA ILE A 89 6.73 -0.59 -0.62
C ILE A 89 7.68 -0.42 -1.81
N LEU A 90 8.02 0.82 -2.12
CA LEU A 90 8.99 1.17 -3.16
C LEU A 90 10.07 2.09 -2.61
N PRO A 91 11.27 2.09 -3.21
CA PRO A 91 12.25 3.12 -2.92
C PRO A 91 11.74 4.50 -3.28
N ARG A 92 12.16 5.52 -2.56
CA ARG A 92 11.95 6.91 -2.99
C ARG A 92 12.82 7.20 -4.23
N SER A 93 12.40 8.14 -5.05
CA SER A 93 13.11 8.50 -6.29
C SER A 93 14.59 8.86 -6.09
N SER A 94 14.95 9.43 -4.95
CA SER A 94 16.32 9.82 -4.61
C SER A 94 17.15 8.71 -3.92
N THR A 95 16.54 7.59 -3.54
CA THR A 95 17.19 6.57 -2.71
C THR A 95 18.44 6.02 -3.38
N PHE A 96 18.35 5.57 -4.62
CA PHE A 96 19.52 5.02 -5.33
C PHE A 96 20.63 6.07 -5.52
N GLN A 97 20.26 7.27 -5.97
CA GLN A 97 21.23 8.33 -6.20
C GLN A 97 22.02 8.68 -4.94
N ASN A 98 21.33 8.82 -3.81
CA ASN A 98 21.95 9.24 -2.56
C ASN A 98 22.74 8.12 -1.88
N THR A 99 22.27 6.88 -1.97
CA THR A 99 22.78 5.77 -1.16
C THR A 99 23.46 4.67 -1.97
N GLY A 100 23.14 4.53 -3.26
CA GLY A 100 23.57 3.40 -4.09
C GLY A 100 22.84 2.09 -3.75
N LEU A 101 21.73 2.15 -3.00
CA LEU A 101 20.94 0.98 -2.61
C LEU A 101 19.87 0.67 -3.66
N LEU A 102 19.83 -0.56 -4.14
CA LEU A 102 18.80 -1.10 -5.02
C LEU A 102 17.92 -2.07 -4.23
N LEU A 103 16.61 -1.88 -4.29
CA LEU A 103 15.65 -2.80 -3.69
C LEU A 103 15.71 -4.15 -4.42
N THR A 104 15.95 -5.25 -3.70
CA THR A 104 16.27 -6.55 -4.32
C THR A 104 15.07 -7.24 -4.96
N ASN A 105 13.87 -6.94 -4.52
CA ASN A 105 12.63 -7.53 -5.00
C ASN A 105 11.77 -6.55 -5.82
N SER A 106 12.36 -5.47 -6.33
CA SER A 106 11.70 -4.42 -7.12
C SER A 106 10.58 -3.69 -6.38
N MET A 107 9.69 -4.40 -5.72
CA MET A 107 8.61 -3.90 -4.89
C MET A 107 8.42 -4.82 -3.68
N GLY A 108 8.38 -4.25 -2.48
CA GLY A 108 7.94 -4.97 -1.28
C GLY A 108 6.42 -5.07 -1.27
N ILE A 109 5.90 -6.26 -0.99
CA ILE A 109 4.46 -6.47 -0.83
C ILE A 109 4.22 -6.96 0.59
N ILE A 110 3.35 -6.27 1.29
CA ILE A 110 2.88 -6.64 2.62
C ILE A 110 1.40 -6.98 2.50
N ASP A 111 1.07 -8.23 2.61
CA ASP A 111 -0.32 -8.67 2.65
C ASP A 111 -0.90 -8.54 4.07
N ASN A 112 -2.21 -8.68 4.21
CA ASN A 112 -2.88 -8.48 5.49
C ASN A 112 -2.68 -9.63 6.49
N SER A 113 -1.99 -10.71 6.14
CA SER A 113 -1.60 -11.78 7.06
C SER A 113 -0.33 -11.43 7.86
N PHE A 114 0.50 -10.50 7.35
CA PHE A 114 1.70 -10.00 8.01
C PHE A 114 1.34 -8.86 8.98
N CYS A 115 0.69 -9.22 10.09
CA CYS A 115 0.06 -8.28 11.01
C CYS A 115 0.29 -8.59 12.50
N GLY A 116 1.25 -9.45 12.80
CA GLY A 116 1.63 -9.79 14.18
C GLY A 116 2.40 -8.67 14.88
N ASP A 117 2.47 -8.76 16.20
CA ASP A 117 3.17 -7.77 17.04
C ASP A 117 4.66 -7.60 16.74
N ASN A 118 5.27 -8.61 16.12
CA ASN A 118 6.69 -8.61 15.74
C ASN A 118 6.91 -8.60 14.22
N ASP A 119 5.85 -8.47 13.45
CA ASP A 119 5.90 -8.39 11.98
C ASP A 119 6.26 -6.96 11.54
N PHE A 120 7.44 -6.52 11.96
CA PHE A 120 7.94 -5.20 11.59
C PHE A 120 8.32 -5.15 10.12
N TRP A 121 7.88 -4.09 9.46
CA TRP A 121 8.16 -3.85 8.05
C TRP A 121 9.63 -3.53 7.83
N GLY A 122 10.16 -4.06 6.75
CA GLY A 122 11.54 -3.81 6.32
C GLY A 122 11.70 -3.97 4.83
N ALA A 123 12.85 -3.58 4.33
CA ALA A 123 13.22 -3.74 2.94
C ALA A 123 14.66 -4.24 2.81
N LYS A 124 14.86 -5.15 1.85
CA LYS A 124 16.17 -5.71 1.54
C LYS A 124 16.77 -5.00 0.32
N PHE A 125 17.99 -4.53 0.46
CA PHE A 125 18.69 -3.80 -0.58
C PHE A 125 20.03 -4.46 -0.93
N TYR A 126 20.41 -4.32 -2.19
CA TYR A 126 21.77 -4.57 -2.66
C TYR A 126 22.52 -3.24 -2.75
N ALA A 127 23.73 -3.18 -2.20
CA ALA A 127 24.56 -1.98 -2.17
C ALA A 127 25.51 -1.96 -3.37
N THR A 128 25.40 -0.96 -4.25
CA THR A 128 26.30 -0.77 -5.40
C THR A 128 27.55 0.01 -5.05
N LYS A 129 27.55 0.72 -3.92
CA LYS A 129 28.70 1.46 -3.35
C LYS A 129 28.67 1.38 -1.83
N ALA A 130 29.77 1.66 -1.19
CA ALA A 130 29.82 1.80 0.27
C ALA A 130 29.07 3.04 0.73
N GLY A 131 28.47 2.97 1.92
CA GLY A 131 27.72 4.08 2.49
C GLY A 131 27.17 3.79 3.87
N SER A 132 26.36 4.71 4.36
CA SER A 132 25.62 4.56 5.60
C SER A 132 24.24 5.18 5.49
N ILE A 133 23.30 4.64 6.25
CA ILE A 133 21.96 5.16 6.47
C ILE A 133 21.89 5.57 7.93
N GLU A 134 21.43 6.76 8.19
CA GLU A 134 21.19 7.23 9.56
C GLU A 134 19.77 6.84 10.01
N LYS A 135 19.59 6.70 11.33
CA LYS A 135 18.26 6.55 11.94
C LYS A 135 17.39 7.76 11.57
N GLY A 136 16.14 7.54 11.17
CA GLY A 136 15.24 8.59 10.71
C GLY A 136 15.43 9.00 9.24
N GLN A 137 16.38 8.40 8.53
CA GLN A 137 16.56 8.68 7.10
C GLN A 137 15.45 8.00 6.28
N ARG A 138 14.73 8.78 5.47
CA ARG A 138 13.68 8.29 4.57
C ARG A 138 14.29 7.56 3.38
N LEU A 139 13.90 6.31 3.17
CA LEU A 139 14.43 5.44 2.12
C LEU A 139 13.36 4.87 1.21
N CYS A 140 12.25 4.48 1.78
CA CYS A 140 11.12 3.93 1.06
C CYS A 140 9.90 4.80 1.24
N GLN A 141 8.91 4.47 0.47
CA GLN A 141 7.55 5.00 0.56
C GLN A 141 6.58 3.86 0.31
N PHE A 142 5.38 3.95 0.87
CA PHE A 142 4.37 2.94 0.64
C PHE A 142 3.00 3.54 0.33
N ARG A 143 2.17 2.72 -0.27
CA ARG A 143 0.74 2.96 -0.50
C ARG A 143 -0.03 1.70 -0.14
N ILE A 144 -1.23 1.87 0.38
CA ILE A 144 -2.16 0.78 0.62
C ILE A 144 -3.17 0.75 -0.52
N THR A 145 -3.33 -0.42 -1.11
CA THR A 145 -4.20 -0.67 -2.26
C THR A 145 -5.12 -1.84 -1.97
N LYS A 146 -6.21 -1.95 -2.74
CA LYS A 146 -7.00 -3.19 -2.73
C LYS A 146 -6.16 -4.31 -3.31
N ASN A 147 -6.20 -5.49 -2.67
CA ASN A 147 -5.61 -6.69 -3.24
C ASN A 147 -6.47 -7.20 -4.42
N GLN A 148 -5.99 -8.24 -5.09
CA GLN A 148 -6.74 -8.84 -6.19
C GLN A 148 -8.07 -9.41 -5.69
N PRO A 149 -9.13 -9.44 -6.53
CA PRO A 149 -10.38 -10.10 -6.19
C PRO A 149 -10.18 -11.61 -6.03
N GLU A 150 -11.15 -12.27 -5.40
CA GLU A 150 -11.17 -13.74 -5.39
C GLU A 150 -11.22 -14.26 -6.83
N LEU A 151 -10.30 -15.18 -7.15
CA LEU A 151 -10.14 -15.74 -8.49
C LEU A 151 -10.39 -17.24 -8.47
N HIS A 152 -11.18 -17.70 -9.44
CA HIS A 152 -11.37 -19.13 -9.71
C HIS A 152 -10.69 -19.49 -11.02
N PHE A 153 -9.70 -20.38 -10.96
CA PHE A 153 -8.99 -20.84 -12.14
C PHE A 153 -9.67 -22.11 -12.69
N LYS A 154 -9.96 -22.09 -13.99
CA LYS A 154 -10.47 -23.23 -14.73
C LYS A 154 -9.43 -23.63 -15.79
N GLU A 155 -8.90 -24.82 -15.66
CA GLU A 155 -8.02 -25.37 -16.68
C GLU A 155 -8.81 -25.68 -17.96
N VAL A 156 -8.28 -25.28 -19.10
CA VAL A 156 -8.87 -25.51 -20.41
C VAL A 156 -7.78 -25.95 -21.41
N ILE A 157 -8.17 -26.74 -22.43
CA ILE A 157 -7.24 -27.20 -23.47
C ILE A 157 -6.86 -26.06 -24.43
N THR A 158 -7.76 -25.11 -24.66
CA THR A 158 -7.54 -23.95 -25.50
C THR A 158 -8.27 -22.72 -24.97
N LEU A 159 -7.66 -21.56 -25.10
CA LEU A 159 -8.28 -20.27 -24.76
C LEU A 159 -9.17 -19.76 -25.91
N GLY A 160 -9.00 -20.29 -27.15
CA GLY A 160 -9.80 -19.92 -28.33
C GLY A 160 -9.50 -18.53 -28.91
N ASN A 161 -8.46 -17.85 -28.43
CA ASN A 161 -8.06 -16.52 -28.89
C ASN A 161 -6.85 -16.61 -29.81
N ALA A 162 -6.69 -15.64 -30.71
CA ALA A 162 -5.48 -15.49 -31.52
C ALA A 162 -4.28 -15.08 -30.66
N ASP A 163 -3.11 -15.60 -30.98
CA ASP A 163 -1.87 -15.23 -30.31
C ASP A 163 -1.50 -13.78 -30.61
N ARG A 164 -1.23 -13.02 -29.57
CA ARG A 164 -0.76 -11.63 -29.71
C ARG A 164 0.73 -11.53 -30.04
N GLY A 165 1.51 -12.53 -29.65
CA GLY A 165 2.96 -12.49 -29.60
C GLY A 165 3.51 -11.71 -28.40
N GLY A 166 4.83 -11.67 -28.27
CA GLY A 166 5.53 -10.98 -27.15
C GLY A 166 6.98 -10.67 -27.52
N TYR A 167 7.72 -10.08 -26.55
CA TYR A 167 9.15 -9.79 -26.67
C TYR A 167 9.56 -9.03 -27.97
N GLY A 168 8.79 -8.00 -28.33
CA GLY A 168 9.06 -7.17 -29.52
C GLY A 168 8.40 -7.65 -30.81
N SER A 169 7.50 -8.67 -30.75
CA SER A 169 6.76 -9.14 -31.94
C SER A 169 5.77 -8.11 -32.52
N THR A 170 5.47 -7.02 -31.80
CA THR A 170 4.49 -5.99 -32.22
C THR A 170 5.10 -4.78 -32.90
N GLY A 171 6.34 -4.87 -33.35
CA GLY A 171 6.92 -3.88 -34.28
C GLY A 171 8.28 -3.35 -33.86
N LYS A 172 9.02 -3.05 -34.89
CA LYS A 172 10.09 -2.03 -34.94
C LYS A 172 9.47 -0.77 -35.51
#